data_61a468c3d44695d2f9753814c2221bc3
#
_entry.id   61a468c3d44695d2f9753814c2221bc3
#
_cell.length_a   1.000
_cell.length_b   1.000
_cell.length_c   1.000
_cell.angle_alpha   90.00
_cell.angle_beta   90.00
_cell.angle_gamma   90.00
#
_symmetry.space_group_name_H-M   'P 1'
#
loop_
_entity.id
_entity.type
_entity.pdbx_description
1 polymer ?
#
loop_
_entity_poly.entity_id
_entity_poly.type
_entity_poly.pdbx_seq_one_letter_code
_entity_poly.pdbx_strand_id
1 'polypeptide(L)'
;MQRNKISFKGQKIFIGIDVHARTWEVAVLTESGFVKRYSQVSSAKVLFDFLTKHFPDGEYHAVYESGFSGFSTYYALKEYNID
;
A
#
# COMPACT_ATOMS: atom_id res chain seq x y z
N MET A 1 -0.94 22.68 23.13
CA MET A 1 -0.92 22.74 21.70
C MET A 1 -1.77 21.66 21.04
N GLN A 2 -2.55 22.06 20.11
CA GLN A 2 -3.40 21.15 19.41
C GLN A 2 -2.63 20.46 18.28
N ARG A 3 -2.68 19.15 18.24
CA ARG A 3 -2.11 18.42 17.14
C ARG A 3 -3.21 17.97 16.21
N ASN A 4 -3.10 18.32 14.97
CA ASN A 4 -4.05 17.87 13.96
C ASN A 4 -3.74 16.44 13.58
N LYS A 5 -4.75 15.62 13.66
CA LYS A 5 -4.62 14.25 13.21
C LYS A 5 -4.66 14.24 11.69
N ILE A 6 -3.65 13.66 11.09
CA ILE A 6 -3.63 13.53 9.63
C ILE A 6 -4.57 12.40 9.24
N SER A 7 -5.46 12.70 8.32
CA SER A 7 -6.40 11.73 7.82
C SER A 7 -6.45 11.80 6.31
N PHE A 8 -6.53 10.65 5.69
CA PHE A 8 -6.65 10.53 4.23
C PHE A 8 -8.04 10.06 3.83
N LYS A 9 -9.00 10.28 4.69
CA LYS A 9 -10.37 9.87 4.43
C LYS A 9 -10.86 10.49 3.12
N GLY A 10 -11.38 9.64 2.24
CA GLY A 10 -11.85 10.08 0.94
C GLY A 10 -10.77 10.25 -0.11
N GLN A 11 -9.49 10.10 0.26
CA GLN A 11 -8.41 10.16 -0.71
C GLN A 11 -8.04 8.78 -1.22
N LYS A 12 -7.75 8.73 -2.50
CA LYS A 12 -7.23 7.50 -3.09
C LYS A 12 -5.72 7.46 -2.89
N ILE A 13 -5.25 6.33 -2.42
CA ILE A 13 -3.83 6.07 -2.21
C ILE A 13 -3.44 4.98 -3.21
N PHE A 14 -2.57 5.31 -4.14
CA PHE A 14 -2.15 4.37 -5.18
C PHE A 14 -0.83 3.74 -4.78
N ILE A 15 -0.77 2.43 -4.82
CA ILE A 15 0.39 1.67 -4.39
C ILE A 15 0.92 0.85 -5.56
N GLY A 16 2.12 1.15 -6.02
CA GLY A 16 2.79 0.34 -7.02
C GLY A 16 3.68 -0.66 -6.31
N ILE A 17 3.58 -1.93 -6.67
CA ILE A 17 4.36 -2.98 -6.03
C ILE A 17 5.13 -3.75 -7.08
N ASP A 18 6.45 -3.76 -6.95
CA ASP A 18 7.31 -4.62 -7.73
C ASP A 18 7.55 -5.86 -6.88
N VAL A 19 6.87 -6.96 -7.23
CA VAL A 19 6.82 -8.16 -6.41
C VAL A 19 8.00 -9.07 -6.71
N HIS A 20 8.80 -9.34 -5.68
CA HIS A 20 9.88 -10.30 -5.74
C HIS A 20 9.61 -11.39 -4.71
N ALA A 21 10.31 -12.50 -4.80
CA ALA A 21 10.02 -13.65 -3.95
C ALA A 21 10.13 -13.34 -2.45
N ARG A 22 11.08 -12.51 -2.07
CA ARG A 22 11.32 -12.23 -0.64
C ARG A 22 11.08 -10.79 -0.25
N THR A 23 11.07 -9.89 -1.19
CA THR A 23 10.90 -8.47 -0.91
C THR A 23 9.96 -7.84 -1.91
N TRP A 24 9.29 -6.79 -1.48
CA TRP A 24 8.48 -5.97 -2.34
C TRP A 24 9.07 -4.58 -2.38
N GLU A 25 9.24 -4.03 -3.59
CA GLU A 25 9.58 -2.62 -3.76
C GLU A 25 8.27 -1.88 -3.89
N VAL A 26 8.02 -0.95 -3.00
CA VAL A 26 6.72 -0.29 -2.91
C VAL A 26 6.85 1.20 -3.20
N ALA A 27 5.96 1.71 -4.02
CA ALA A 27 5.84 3.14 -4.27
C ALA A 27 4.41 3.57 -3.95
N VAL A 28 4.25 4.55 -3.08
CA VAL A 28 2.95 5.05 -2.68
C VAL A 28 2.78 6.45 -3.22
N LEU A 29 1.66 6.69 -3.89
CA LEU A 29 1.32 7.99 -4.45
C LEU A 29 -0.04 8.41 -3.94
N THR A 30 -0.12 9.57 -3.33
CA THR A 30 -1.41 10.11 -2.87
C THR A 30 -1.99 11.04 -3.92
N GLU A 31 -3.29 11.32 -3.82
CA GLU A 31 -3.93 12.26 -4.73
C GLU A 31 -3.34 13.66 -4.61
N SER A 32 -2.80 14.00 -3.45
CA SER A 32 -2.17 15.31 -3.24
C SER A 32 -0.77 15.39 -3.82
N GLY A 33 -0.25 14.31 -4.38
CA GLY A 33 1.05 14.29 -5.04
C GLY A 33 2.22 13.84 -4.19
N PHE A 34 1.97 13.43 -2.95
CA PHE A 34 3.02 12.89 -2.10
C PHE A 34 3.48 11.54 -2.64
N VAL A 35 4.78 11.32 -2.71
CA VAL A 35 5.35 10.06 -3.19
C VAL A 35 6.31 9.53 -2.14
N LYS A 36 6.18 8.24 -1.85
CA LYS A 36 7.11 7.55 -0.97
C LYS A 36 7.48 6.22 -1.57
N ARG A 37 8.77 5.91 -1.57
CA ARG A 37 9.28 4.62 -2.07
C ARG A 37 10.06 3.94 -0.96
N TYR A 38 9.87 2.63 -0.86
CA TYR A 38 10.58 1.86 0.16
C TYR A 38 10.52 0.38 -0.19
N SER A 39 11.33 -0.41 0.52
CA SER A 39 11.34 -1.86 0.37
C SER A 39 10.82 -2.49 1.64
N GLN A 40 10.15 -3.61 1.50
CA GLN A 40 9.65 -4.36 2.65
C GLN A 40 9.71 -5.86 2.36
N VAL A 41 9.47 -6.65 3.38
CA VAL A 41 9.32 -8.08 3.18
C VAL A 41 8.05 -8.35 2.37
N SER A 42 8.01 -9.51 1.74
CA SER A 42 6.92 -9.93 0.87
C SER A 42 5.70 -10.31 1.71
N SER A 43 4.97 -9.32 2.19
CA SER A 43 3.83 -9.54 3.09
C SER A 43 2.78 -8.46 2.92
N ALA A 44 1.54 -8.91 2.66
CA ALA A 44 0.39 -7.99 2.57
C ALA A 44 0.09 -7.36 3.92
N LYS A 45 0.28 -8.11 5.01
CA LYS A 45 0.05 -7.58 6.35
C LYS A 45 1.00 -6.42 6.66
N VAL A 46 2.27 -6.58 6.30
CA VAL A 46 3.25 -5.52 6.52
C VAL A 46 2.87 -4.28 5.72
N LEU A 47 2.43 -4.46 4.48
CA LEU A 47 1.98 -3.34 3.66
C LEU A 47 0.76 -2.67 4.28
N PHE A 48 -0.22 -3.45 4.72
CA PHE A 48 -1.42 -2.91 5.34
C PHE A 48 -1.08 -2.11 6.59
N ASP A 49 -0.20 -2.65 7.43
CA ASP A 49 0.22 -1.94 8.64
C ASP A 49 0.91 -0.62 8.31
N PHE A 50 1.75 -0.62 7.27
CA PHE A 50 2.40 0.60 6.82
C PHE A 50 1.38 1.63 6.33
N LEU A 51 0.44 1.19 5.51
CA LEU A 51 -0.56 2.10 4.95
C LEU A 51 -1.46 2.69 6.02
N THR A 52 -1.91 1.89 6.96
CA THR A 52 -2.78 2.38 8.02
C THR A 52 -2.06 3.29 9.00
N LYS A 53 -0.76 3.09 9.16
CA LYS A 53 0.05 3.94 10.03
C LYS A 53 0.35 5.30 9.39
N HIS A 54 0.71 5.30 8.13
CA HIS A 54 1.17 6.52 7.45
C HIS A 54 0.10 7.19 6.61
N PHE A 55 -0.92 6.46 6.18
CA PHE A 55 -2.00 6.98 5.35
C PHE A 55 -3.35 6.51 5.88
N PRO A 56 -3.67 6.85 7.15
CA PRO A 56 -4.88 6.34 7.78
C PRO A 56 -6.13 6.78 7.04
N ASP A 57 -7.11 5.88 6.99
CA ASP A 57 -8.42 6.10 6.40
C ASP A 57 -8.43 6.31 4.89
N GLY A 58 -7.31 6.05 4.23
CA GLY A 58 -7.24 6.18 2.79
C GLY A 58 -7.95 5.04 2.07
N GLU A 59 -8.26 5.27 0.80
CA GLU A 59 -8.81 4.25 -0.06
C GLU A 59 -7.63 3.67 -0.86
N TYR A 60 -7.25 2.44 -0.56
CA TYR A 60 -6.01 1.86 -1.08
C TYR A 60 -6.24 1.09 -2.38
N HIS A 61 -5.46 1.44 -3.39
CA HIS A 61 -5.51 0.79 -4.70
C HIS A 61 -4.11 0.35 -5.09
N ALA A 62 -3.92 -0.94 -5.30
CA ALA A 62 -2.60 -1.48 -5.63
C ALA A 62 -2.51 -1.84 -7.10
N VAL A 63 -1.35 -1.59 -7.67
CA VAL A 63 -1.00 -2.00 -9.03
C VAL A 63 0.28 -2.81 -8.95
N TYR A 64 0.29 -3.99 -9.54
CA TYR A 64 1.47 -4.85 -9.55
C TYR A 64 1.42 -5.75 -10.77
N GLU A 65 2.60 -6.17 -11.21
CA GLU A 65 2.66 -7.08 -12.36
C GLU A 65 2.29 -8.49 -11.91
N SER A 66 1.52 -9.17 -12.77
CA SER A 66 1.20 -10.55 -12.50
C SER A 66 2.34 -11.42 -12.99
N GLY A 67 3.11 -11.92 -12.02
CA GLY A 67 4.13 -12.91 -12.27
C GLY A 67 3.65 -14.22 -11.69
N PHE A 68 4.60 -15.11 -11.39
CA PHE A 68 4.27 -16.40 -10.84
C PHE A 68 3.53 -16.29 -9.50
N SER A 69 3.69 -15.21 -8.76
CA SER A 69 3.02 -15.00 -7.48
C SER A 69 1.87 -14.02 -7.56
N GLY A 70 1.43 -13.66 -8.78
CA GLY A 70 0.40 -12.63 -8.95
C GLY A 70 -0.92 -12.95 -8.26
N PHE A 71 -1.38 -14.18 -8.38
CA PHE A 71 -2.65 -14.57 -7.75
C PHE A 71 -2.55 -14.57 -6.23
N SER A 72 -1.45 -15.07 -5.68
CA SER A 72 -1.27 -15.06 -4.22
C SER A 72 -1.26 -13.65 -3.69
N THR A 73 -0.58 -12.74 -4.39
CA THR A 73 -0.51 -11.35 -3.97
C THR A 73 -1.88 -10.70 -4.04
N TYR A 74 -2.62 -10.96 -5.11
CA TYR A 74 -3.97 -10.42 -5.26
C TYR A 74 -4.87 -10.81 -4.09
N TYR A 75 -4.93 -12.08 -3.76
CA TYR A 75 -5.80 -12.55 -2.68
C TYR A 75 -5.33 -12.05 -1.32
N ALA A 76 -4.02 -12.00 -1.11
CA ALA A 76 -3.50 -11.49 0.14
C ALA A 76 -3.86 -10.03 0.36
N LEU A 77 -3.79 -9.21 -0.69
CA LEU A 77 -4.15 -7.81 -0.59
C LEU A 77 -5.65 -7.62 -0.39
N LYS A 78 -6.46 -8.45 -1.05
CA LYS A 78 -7.92 -8.36 -0.91
C LYS A 78 -8.37 -8.58 0.53
N GLU A 79 -7.68 -9.44 1.26
CA GLU A 79 -8.04 -9.69 2.66
C GLU A 79 -7.93 -8.43 3.51
N TYR A 80 -7.13 -7.46 3.08
CA TYR A 80 -6.94 -6.21 3.79
C TYR A 80 -7.64 -5.04 3.11
N ASN A 81 -8.57 -5.32 2.20
CA ASN A 81 -9.30 -4.30 1.46
C ASN A 81 -8.39 -3.38 0.63
N ILE A 82 -7.31 -3.93 0.14
CA ILE A 82 -6.45 -3.24 -0.80
C ILE A 82 -6.83 -3.72 -2.19
N ASP A 83 -7.40 -2.82 -2.95
CA ASP A 83 -7.98 -3.16 -4.24
C ASP A 83 -6.97 -3.12 -5.38
#